data_c47869149af816a262f7cab8bea77029
#
_entry.id   c47869149af816a262f7cab8bea77029
#
_cell.length_a   1.000
_cell.length_b   1.000
_cell.length_c   1.000
_cell.angle_alpha   90.00
_cell.angle_beta   90.00
_cell.angle_gamma   90.00
#
_symmetry.space_group_name_H-M   'P 1'
#
loop_
_entity.id
_entity.type
_entity.pdbx_description
1 polymer ?
#
loop_
_entity_poly.entity_id
_entity_poly.type
_entity_poly.pdbx_seq_one_letter_code
_entity_poly.pdbx_strand_id
1 'polypeptide(L)'
;EDMARFCTYYNVETQHEEMLDLIKQMHRERERKNRLAIGKVKKASEVQDGLKELDPEQLGKLQEFLARADLSNLMRRQPVCAITPANPNPQPIFQELYISIDELRKSVVPDFDLLSNLWLFRHLTQTLDLRMLQVLIHNDDSTIDSSISINLNVKTILSPEFINFDNSLKASSRGTVVVELQPIDIFSDMGAYMFARDFMRERGYRIALDGLNHQILQFIDREHLGFDLLKLFWSPEMADDNSGTRLAELKEHVDRCGRARLIVALSLIHISEPTRPLEI
;
A
#
# COMPACT_ATOMS: atom_id res chain seq x y z
N GLU A 1 -13.34 -17.73 -27.90
CA GLU A 1 -11.89 -18.07 -27.80
C GLU A 1 -11.59 -18.63 -26.43
N ASP A 2 -10.92 -19.78 -26.46
CA ASP A 2 -10.88 -20.77 -25.39
C ASP A 2 -10.10 -20.26 -24.15
N MET A 3 -10.83 -19.81 -23.12
CA MET A 3 -10.28 -19.41 -21.83
C MET A 3 -9.42 -20.52 -21.19
N ALA A 4 -9.62 -21.78 -21.57
CA ALA A 4 -8.83 -22.92 -21.10
C ALA A 4 -7.34 -22.84 -21.47
N ARG A 5 -6.96 -22.00 -22.45
CA ARG A 5 -5.54 -21.79 -22.83
C ARG A 5 -4.77 -20.90 -21.84
N PHE A 6 -5.49 -20.13 -21.01
CA PHE A 6 -4.89 -19.13 -20.11
C PHE A 6 -5.11 -19.43 -18.63
N CYS A 7 -5.92 -20.44 -18.30
CA CYS A 7 -6.24 -20.80 -16.94
C CYS A 7 -5.90 -22.26 -16.68
N THR A 8 -5.18 -22.54 -15.62
CA THR A 8 -4.98 -23.89 -15.07
C THR A 8 -5.97 -24.08 -13.94
N TYR A 9 -6.82 -25.11 -14.07
CA TYR A 9 -7.79 -25.45 -13.05
C TYR A 9 -7.25 -26.59 -12.19
N TYR A 10 -7.37 -26.46 -10.88
CA TYR A 10 -7.02 -27.50 -9.93
C TYR A 10 -8.26 -27.96 -9.16
N ASN A 11 -8.43 -29.27 -9.05
CA ASN A 11 -9.40 -29.82 -8.14
C ASN A 11 -8.80 -29.80 -6.73
N VAL A 12 -9.39 -28.98 -5.85
CA VAL A 12 -8.86 -28.75 -4.49
C VAL A 12 -8.85 -30.02 -3.65
N GLU A 13 -9.77 -30.95 -3.88
CA GLU A 13 -9.84 -32.20 -3.12
C GLU A 13 -8.78 -33.22 -3.55
N THR A 14 -8.39 -33.24 -4.82
CA THR A 14 -7.49 -34.25 -5.38
C THR A 14 -6.12 -33.71 -5.79
N GLN A 15 -5.97 -32.41 -6.01
CA GLN A 15 -4.77 -31.74 -6.52
C GLN A 15 -4.26 -30.64 -5.61
N HIS A 16 -4.56 -30.73 -4.33
CA HIS A 16 -4.18 -29.71 -3.34
C HIS A 16 -2.64 -29.51 -3.26
N GLU A 17 -1.89 -30.60 -3.28
CA GLU A 17 -0.42 -30.56 -3.21
C GLU A 17 0.18 -29.91 -4.46
N GLU A 18 -0.32 -30.26 -5.66
CA GLU A 18 0.12 -29.69 -6.93
C GLU A 18 -0.15 -28.18 -6.99
N MET A 19 -1.33 -27.77 -6.51
CA MET A 19 -1.68 -26.34 -6.40
C MET A 19 -0.76 -25.59 -5.43
N LEU A 20 -0.47 -26.17 -4.26
CA LEU A 20 0.46 -25.59 -3.28
C LEU A 20 1.88 -25.48 -3.84
N ASP A 21 2.34 -26.46 -4.59
CA ASP A 21 3.67 -26.43 -5.19
C ASP A 21 3.76 -25.38 -6.29
N LEU A 22 2.72 -25.23 -7.11
CA LEU A 22 2.64 -24.13 -8.08
C LEU A 22 2.69 -22.76 -7.39
N ILE A 23 1.92 -22.57 -6.32
CA ILE A 23 1.92 -21.32 -5.55
C ILE A 23 3.32 -21.03 -4.99
N LYS A 24 3.98 -22.04 -4.41
CA LYS A 24 5.36 -21.91 -3.92
C LYS A 24 6.34 -21.59 -5.05
N GLN A 25 6.19 -22.21 -6.21
CA GLN A 25 7.02 -21.94 -7.38
C GLN A 25 6.83 -20.51 -7.89
N MET A 26 5.59 -20.05 -8.03
CA MET A 26 5.27 -18.66 -8.41
C MET A 26 5.86 -17.66 -7.42
N HIS A 27 5.78 -17.96 -6.12
CA HIS A 27 6.36 -17.13 -5.08
C HIS A 27 7.89 -17.04 -5.19
N ARG A 28 8.58 -18.20 -5.39
CA ARG A 28 10.04 -18.24 -5.61
C ARG A 28 10.46 -17.50 -6.88
N GLU A 29 9.70 -17.63 -7.97
CA GLU A 29 9.99 -16.92 -9.22
C GLU A 29 9.80 -15.40 -9.06
N ARG A 30 8.75 -14.98 -8.33
CA ARG A 30 8.53 -13.58 -7.98
C ARG A 30 9.67 -13.04 -7.11
N GLU A 31 10.09 -13.78 -6.10
CA GLU A 31 11.24 -13.42 -5.27
C GLU A 31 12.53 -13.36 -6.10
N ARG A 32 12.75 -14.31 -7.01
CA ARG A 32 13.91 -14.31 -7.92
C ARG A 32 13.88 -13.11 -8.87
N LYS A 33 12.72 -12.79 -9.44
CA LYS A 33 12.55 -11.57 -10.27
C LYS A 33 12.78 -10.30 -9.46
N ASN A 34 12.26 -10.24 -8.25
CA ASN A 34 12.50 -9.13 -7.33
C ASN A 34 13.98 -9.04 -6.95
N ARG A 35 14.65 -10.17 -6.64
CA ARG A 35 16.11 -10.22 -6.37
C ARG A 35 16.94 -9.84 -7.60
N LEU A 36 16.52 -10.19 -8.81
CA LEU A 36 17.18 -9.78 -10.05
C LEU A 36 16.95 -8.30 -10.38
N ALA A 37 15.77 -7.78 -10.11
CA ALA A 37 15.47 -6.35 -10.19
C ALA A 37 16.29 -5.56 -9.15
N ILE A 38 16.34 -6.06 -7.90
CA ILE A 38 17.18 -5.55 -6.81
C ILE A 38 18.68 -5.71 -7.15
N GLY A 39 19.09 -6.80 -7.80
CA GLY A 39 20.47 -7.03 -8.21
C GLY A 39 20.98 -6.06 -9.29
N LYS A 40 20.11 -5.51 -10.13
CA LYS A 40 20.44 -4.41 -11.04
C LYS A 40 20.56 -3.06 -10.31
N VAL A 41 19.86 -2.91 -9.18
CA VAL A 41 19.93 -1.75 -8.29
C VAL A 41 21.04 -1.90 -7.23
N LYS A 42 21.53 -3.13 -6.96
CA LYS A 42 22.57 -3.47 -5.97
C LYS A 42 23.96 -2.87 -6.20
N LYS A 43 24.17 -2.06 -7.23
CA LYS A 43 25.37 -1.20 -7.30
C LYS A 43 25.27 0.06 -6.45
N ALA A 44 24.13 0.30 -5.77
CA ALA A 44 23.91 1.46 -4.91
C ALA A 44 23.51 1.14 -3.46
N SER A 45 23.34 -0.14 -3.07
CA SER A 45 22.99 -0.50 -1.69
C SER A 45 23.76 -1.73 -1.22
N GLU A 46 25.04 -1.55 -0.92
CA GLU A 46 25.90 -2.57 -0.27
C GLU A 46 25.64 -2.75 1.24
N VAL A 47 24.43 -2.49 1.75
CA VAL A 47 24.18 -2.43 3.21
C VAL A 47 23.13 -3.46 3.70
N GLN A 48 22.66 -4.41 2.89
CA GLN A 48 21.64 -5.38 3.36
C GLN A 48 22.12 -6.85 3.47
N ASP A 49 23.39 -7.16 3.25
CA ASP A 49 23.93 -8.49 3.52
C ASP A 49 24.25 -8.60 5.01
N GLY A 50 23.39 -9.27 5.79
CA GLY A 50 23.64 -9.58 7.21
C GLY A 50 22.45 -9.40 8.15
N LEU A 51 21.30 -8.89 7.66
CA LEU A 51 20.11 -8.78 8.50
C LEU A 51 19.50 -10.16 8.76
N LYS A 52 19.06 -10.38 10.01
CA LYS A 52 18.36 -11.58 10.43
C LYS A 52 16.92 -11.53 9.98
N GLU A 53 16.33 -12.68 9.70
CA GLU A 53 14.90 -12.78 9.44
C GLU A 53 14.10 -12.43 10.71
N LEU A 54 12.98 -11.72 10.53
CA LEU A 54 12.05 -11.42 11.62
C LEU A 54 11.38 -12.72 12.04
N ASP A 55 11.40 -13.01 13.33
CA ASP A 55 10.71 -14.12 13.95
C ASP A 55 9.55 -13.66 14.86
N PRO A 56 8.65 -14.57 15.30
CA PRO A 56 7.52 -14.20 16.14
C PRO A 56 7.92 -13.64 17.51
N GLU A 57 9.05 -14.06 18.11
CA GLU A 57 9.53 -13.56 19.38
C GLU A 57 9.98 -12.11 19.25
N GLN A 58 10.74 -11.81 18.21
CA GLN A 58 11.20 -10.45 17.93
C GLN A 58 10.03 -9.52 17.58
N LEU A 59 9.04 -10.03 16.83
CA LEU A 59 7.82 -9.28 16.57
C LEU A 59 7.08 -8.95 17.86
N GLY A 60 6.95 -9.90 18.79
CA GLY A 60 6.32 -9.67 20.10
C GLY A 60 7.02 -8.56 20.88
N LYS A 61 8.36 -8.58 20.98
CA LYS A 61 9.16 -7.53 21.61
C LYS A 61 8.98 -6.17 20.94
N LEU A 62 8.95 -6.15 19.61
CA LEU A 62 8.72 -4.94 18.83
C LEU A 62 7.31 -4.37 19.11
N GLN A 63 6.29 -5.21 19.16
CA GLN A 63 4.93 -4.80 19.48
C GLN A 63 4.79 -4.24 20.90
N GLU A 64 5.44 -4.87 21.89
CA GLU A 64 5.48 -4.37 23.26
C GLU A 64 6.18 -2.98 23.34
N PHE A 65 7.27 -2.81 22.61
CA PHE A 65 7.93 -1.51 22.50
C PHE A 65 7.00 -0.47 21.86
N LEU A 66 6.40 -0.80 20.72
CA LEU A 66 5.49 0.09 20.01
C LEU A 66 4.26 0.47 20.84
N ALA A 67 3.78 -0.42 21.71
CA ALA A 67 2.66 -0.12 22.59
C ALA A 67 2.92 1.06 23.54
N ARG A 68 4.18 1.34 23.84
CA ARG A 68 4.60 2.38 24.80
C ARG A 68 5.37 3.54 24.16
N ALA A 69 5.89 3.35 22.95
CA ALA A 69 6.71 4.34 22.26
C ALA A 69 5.89 5.53 21.75
N ASP A 70 6.48 6.71 21.78
CA ASP A 70 5.98 7.85 21.03
C ASP A 70 6.40 7.72 19.56
N LEU A 71 5.43 7.51 18.68
CA LEU A 71 5.65 7.34 17.25
C LEU A 71 5.61 8.64 16.46
N SER A 72 5.36 9.77 17.10
CA SER A 72 5.24 11.07 16.43
C SER A 72 6.50 11.40 15.61
N ASN A 73 7.67 11.00 16.11
CA ASN A 73 8.95 11.21 15.43
C ASN A 73 9.18 10.30 14.21
N LEU A 74 8.42 9.19 14.10
CA LEU A 74 8.49 8.24 12.98
C LEU A 74 7.41 8.52 11.93
N MET A 75 6.44 9.38 12.25
CA MET A 75 5.44 9.82 11.28
C MET A 75 6.06 10.73 10.24
N ARG A 76 5.75 10.44 9.00
CA ARG A 76 6.19 11.21 7.83
C ARG A 76 4.97 11.67 7.04
N ARG A 77 5.16 12.73 6.28
CA ARG A 77 4.14 13.32 5.41
C ARG A 77 4.68 13.41 4.00
N GLN A 78 3.90 12.96 3.05
CA GLN A 78 4.21 13.05 1.63
C GLN A 78 3.05 13.72 0.90
N PRO A 79 3.29 14.83 0.18
CA PRO A 79 2.23 15.48 -0.58
C PRO A 79 1.83 14.62 -1.79
N VAL A 80 0.54 14.45 -2.01
CA VAL A 80 -0.04 13.95 -3.24
C VAL A 80 -0.52 15.15 -4.03
N CYS A 81 0.00 15.30 -5.26
CA CYS A 81 -0.21 16.49 -6.07
C CYS A 81 -0.97 16.16 -7.36
N ALA A 82 -1.84 17.07 -7.79
CA ALA A 82 -2.38 17.07 -9.14
C ALA A 82 -1.46 17.81 -10.10
N ILE A 83 -1.28 17.22 -11.28
CA ILE A 83 -0.67 17.87 -12.44
C ILE A 83 -1.72 17.85 -13.55
N THR A 84 -2.04 18.99 -14.11
CA THR A 84 -3.02 19.10 -15.20
C THR A 84 -2.39 19.75 -16.43
N PRO A 85 -2.90 19.49 -17.64
CA PRO A 85 -2.41 20.17 -18.85
C PRO A 85 -2.51 21.70 -18.78
N ALA A 86 -3.48 22.22 -18.02
CA ALA A 86 -3.66 23.66 -17.83
C ALA A 86 -2.70 24.25 -16.78
N ASN A 87 -2.20 23.42 -15.85
CA ASN A 87 -1.24 23.83 -14.82
C ASN A 87 -0.23 22.69 -14.61
N PRO A 88 0.97 22.80 -15.22
CA PRO A 88 2.02 21.80 -15.09
C PRO A 88 2.71 21.83 -13.72
N ASN A 89 2.52 22.89 -12.92
CA ASN A 89 3.06 22.93 -11.57
C ASN A 89 2.27 22.02 -10.64
N PRO A 90 2.91 21.13 -9.86
CA PRO A 90 2.23 20.26 -8.93
C PRO A 90 1.41 21.05 -7.90
N GLN A 91 0.11 20.74 -7.81
CA GLN A 91 -0.81 21.33 -6.82
C GLN A 91 -1.12 20.29 -5.75
N PRO A 92 -0.74 20.50 -4.47
CA PRO A 92 -1.07 19.58 -3.38
C PRO A 92 -2.59 19.40 -3.25
N ILE A 93 -3.04 18.14 -3.22
CA ILE A 93 -4.45 17.77 -3.04
C ILE A 93 -4.68 17.30 -1.60
N PHE A 94 -3.80 16.42 -1.13
CA PHE A 94 -3.78 15.91 0.25
C PHE A 94 -2.37 15.45 0.61
N GLN A 95 -2.17 15.12 1.89
CA GLN A 95 -0.91 14.60 2.41
C GLN A 95 -1.09 13.17 2.87
N GLU A 96 -0.28 12.26 2.35
CA GLU A 96 -0.17 10.91 2.88
C GLU A 96 0.61 10.92 4.20
N LEU A 97 0.00 10.37 5.24
CA LEU A 97 0.63 10.15 6.54
C LEU A 97 1.03 8.69 6.66
N TYR A 98 2.28 8.43 6.94
CA TYR A 98 2.79 7.06 7.12
C TYR A 98 3.85 6.99 8.20
N ILE A 99 4.04 5.79 8.75
CA ILE A 99 5.14 5.49 9.66
C ILE A 99 6.27 4.90 8.82
N SER A 100 7.46 5.50 8.91
CA SER A 100 8.63 5.04 8.17
C SER A 100 9.12 3.69 8.74
N ILE A 101 8.94 2.62 7.98
CA ILE A 101 9.39 1.27 8.35
C ILE A 101 10.92 1.20 8.43
N ASP A 102 11.63 1.91 7.56
CA ASP A 102 13.09 1.94 7.58
C ASP A 102 13.65 2.65 8.81
N GLU A 103 13.04 3.78 9.21
CA GLU A 103 13.43 4.47 10.45
C GLU A 103 13.04 3.66 11.68
N LEU A 104 11.86 3.04 11.69
CA LEU A 104 11.46 2.11 12.74
C LEU A 104 12.47 0.98 12.89
N ARG A 105 12.85 0.34 11.79
CA ARG A 105 13.86 -0.71 11.77
C ARG A 105 15.18 -0.22 12.36
N LYS A 106 15.72 0.88 11.82
CA LYS A 106 17.00 1.44 12.25
C LYS A 106 17.02 1.84 13.74
N SER A 107 15.90 2.31 14.26
CA SER A 107 15.81 2.81 15.64
C SER A 107 15.54 1.72 16.66
N VAL A 108 14.83 0.64 16.29
CA VAL A 108 14.32 -0.34 17.25
C VAL A 108 14.92 -1.73 17.05
N VAL A 109 15.02 -2.19 15.81
CA VAL A 109 15.47 -3.55 15.46
C VAL A 109 16.45 -3.51 14.28
N PRO A 110 17.62 -2.85 14.41
CA PRO A 110 18.53 -2.58 13.30
C PRO A 110 19.07 -3.85 12.63
N ASP A 111 19.13 -4.95 13.37
CA ASP A 111 19.69 -6.22 12.92
C ASP A 111 18.68 -7.11 12.18
N PHE A 112 17.41 -6.69 12.08
CA PHE A 112 16.35 -7.52 11.51
C PHE A 112 15.77 -6.92 10.24
N ASP A 113 15.48 -7.79 9.27
CA ASP A 113 14.70 -7.44 8.09
C ASP A 113 13.20 -7.62 8.38
N LEU A 114 12.51 -6.51 8.58
CA LEU A 114 11.06 -6.49 8.88
C LEU A 114 10.21 -7.03 7.71
N LEU A 115 10.74 -7.03 6.49
CA LEU A 115 10.05 -7.49 5.27
C LEU A 115 10.36 -8.94 4.93
N SER A 116 11.23 -9.62 5.69
CA SER A 116 11.65 -11.00 5.43
C SER A 116 10.48 -11.99 5.50
N ASN A 117 9.50 -11.71 6.37
CA ASN A 117 8.30 -12.52 6.57
C ASN A 117 7.03 -11.68 6.41
N LEU A 118 6.34 -11.87 5.30
CA LEU A 118 5.15 -11.09 4.94
C LEU A 118 4.00 -11.21 5.97
N TRP A 119 3.85 -12.37 6.60
CA TRP A 119 2.80 -12.58 7.61
C TRP A 119 3.10 -11.81 8.90
N LEU A 120 4.34 -11.86 9.37
CA LEU A 120 4.77 -11.12 10.55
C LEU A 120 4.74 -9.61 10.27
N PHE A 121 5.13 -9.20 9.07
CA PHE A 121 5.04 -7.81 8.65
C PHE A 121 3.58 -7.30 8.65
N ARG A 122 2.64 -8.12 8.18
CA ARG A 122 1.21 -7.77 8.24
C ARG A 122 0.69 -7.61 9.68
N HIS A 123 1.15 -8.44 10.62
CA HIS A 123 0.83 -8.24 12.03
C HIS A 123 1.44 -6.96 12.59
N LEU A 124 2.66 -6.62 12.17
CA LEU A 124 3.31 -5.37 12.54
C LEU A 124 2.50 -4.17 12.01
N THR A 125 2.08 -4.17 10.74
CA THR A 125 1.31 -3.06 10.18
C THR A 125 0.00 -2.84 10.91
N GLN A 126 -0.72 -3.88 11.34
CA GLN A 126 -1.92 -3.74 12.18
C GLN A 126 -1.62 -3.02 13.49
N THR A 127 -0.50 -3.33 14.14
CA THR A 127 -0.08 -2.62 15.36
C THR A 127 0.24 -1.15 15.07
N LEU A 128 0.93 -0.88 13.96
CA LEU A 128 1.27 0.49 13.55
C LEU A 128 0.03 1.31 13.22
N ASP A 129 -0.96 0.70 12.57
CA ASP A 129 -2.25 1.34 12.27
C ASP A 129 -2.94 1.84 13.56
N LEU A 130 -3.07 0.94 14.54
CA LEU A 130 -3.69 1.29 15.83
C LEU A 130 -2.96 2.43 16.52
N ARG A 131 -1.63 2.40 16.48
CA ARG A 131 -0.80 3.47 17.05
C ARG A 131 -0.93 4.79 16.29
N MET A 132 -1.00 4.73 14.95
CA MET A 132 -1.23 5.92 14.13
C MET A 132 -2.57 6.56 14.47
N LEU A 133 -3.64 5.78 14.57
CA LEU A 133 -4.96 6.30 14.96
C LEU A 133 -4.91 6.97 16.34
N GLN A 134 -4.21 6.39 17.31
CA GLN A 134 -4.03 7.00 18.64
C GLN A 134 -3.30 8.34 18.56
N VAL A 135 -2.22 8.44 17.77
CA VAL A 135 -1.49 9.71 17.58
C VAL A 135 -2.40 10.76 16.94
N LEU A 136 -3.21 10.35 15.95
CA LEU A 136 -4.13 11.28 15.27
C LEU A 136 -5.26 11.79 16.19
N ILE A 137 -5.74 10.94 17.11
CA ILE A 137 -6.74 11.36 18.12
C ILE A 137 -6.19 12.42 19.07
N HIS A 138 -4.89 12.34 19.42
CA HIS A 138 -4.26 13.23 20.40
C HIS A 138 -3.64 14.49 19.77
N ASN A 139 -3.40 14.50 18.47
CA ASN A 139 -2.91 15.68 17.77
C ASN A 139 -4.07 16.61 17.46
N ASP A 140 -3.91 17.88 17.86
CA ASP A 140 -4.89 18.92 17.64
C ASP A 140 -5.44 18.95 16.20
N ASP A 141 -6.70 19.39 16.08
CA ASP A 141 -7.50 19.52 14.85
C ASP A 141 -6.76 20.04 13.60
N SER A 142 -5.66 20.78 13.77
CA SER A 142 -4.87 21.37 12.67
C SER A 142 -4.24 20.33 11.71
N THR A 143 -4.00 19.11 12.17
CA THR A 143 -3.43 18.04 11.33
C THR A 143 -4.49 17.48 10.38
N ILE A 144 -5.75 17.46 10.80
CA ILE A 144 -6.88 16.87 10.08
C ILE A 144 -7.66 17.94 9.30
N ASP A 145 -7.46 19.23 9.59
CA ASP A 145 -8.02 20.34 8.81
C ASP A 145 -7.47 20.40 7.37
N SER A 146 -6.30 19.81 7.12
CA SER A 146 -5.81 19.53 5.77
C SER A 146 -6.24 18.13 5.34
N SER A 147 -6.63 17.96 4.06
CA SER A 147 -6.93 16.64 3.50
C SER A 147 -5.73 15.69 3.69
N ILE A 148 -5.99 14.53 4.26
CA ILE A 148 -4.94 13.51 4.54
C ILE A 148 -5.32 12.16 3.96
N SER A 149 -4.33 11.31 3.69
CA SER A 149 -4.53 9.87 3.54
C SER A 149 -3.74 9.09 4.58
N ILE A 150 -4.29 7.96 4.98
CA ILE A 150 -3.70 7.03 5.95
C ILE A 150 -3.82 5.60 5.44
N ASN A 151 -2.75 4.83 5.59
CA ASN A 151 -2.75 3.40 5.29
C ASN A 151 -3.33 2.63 6.48
N LEU A 152 -4.35 1.81 6.23
CA LEU A 152 -4.97 0.96 7.24
C LEU A 152 -5.22 -0.46 6.72
N ASN A 153 -5.23 -1.42 7.62
CA ASN A 153 -5.74 -2.75 7.35
C ASN A 153 -7.27 -2.80 7.52
N VAL A 154 -7.96 -3.66 6.77
CA VAL A 154 -9.41 -3.85 6.88
C VAL A 154 -9.83 -4.17 8.33
N LYS A 155 -9.05 -5.01 9.03
CA LYS A 155 -9.28 -5.33 10.43
C LYS A 155 -9.22 -4.11 11.35
N THR A 156 -8.31 -3.17 11.06
CA THR A 156 -8.20 -1.93 11.83
C THR A 156 -9.44 -1.07 11.67
N ILE A 157 -10.02 -0.98 10.48
CA ILE A 157 -11.26 -0.21 10.23
C ILE A 157 -12.44 -0.80 11.04
N LEU A 158 -12.45 -2.10 11.24
CA LEU A 158 -13.49 -2.80 12.02
C LEU A 158 -13.18 -2.86 13.53
N SER A 159 -12.13 -2.20 13.99
CA SER A 159 -11.72 -2.20 15.38
C SER A 159 -12.41 -1.08 16.21
N PRO A 160 -12.48 -1.24 17.53
CA PRO A 160 -12.93 -0.16 18.42
C PRO A 160 -12.08 1.10 18.32
N GLU A 161 -10.80 0.97 18.01
CA GLU A 161 -9.87 2.08 17.88
C GLU A 161 -10.23 2.98 16.69
N PHE A 162 -10.64 2.39 15.58
CA PHE A 162 -11.12 3.18 14.43
C PHE A 162 -12.44 3.88 14.76
N ILE A 163 -13.33 3.24 15.49
CA ILE A 163 -14.58 3.88 15.96
C ILE A 163 -14.27 5.08 16.87
N ASN A 164 -13.29 4.93 17.76
CA ASN A 164 -12.84 6.04 18.62
C ASN A 164 -12.24 7.19 17.79
N PHE A 165 -11.44 6.87 16.79
CA PHE A 165 -10.90 7.83 15.83
C PHE A 165 -12.04 8.54 15.08
N ASP A 166 -13.00 7.80 14.51
CA ASP A 166 -14.14 8.37 13.80
C ASP A 166 -14.97 9.31 14.70
N ASN A 167 -15.18 8.92 15.95
CA ASN A 167 -15.91 9.75 16.92
C ASN A 167 -15.13 11.02 17.32
N SER A 168 -13.81 11.02 17.23
CA SER A 168 -12.98 12.20 17.49
C SER A 168 -13.01 13.22 16.34
N LEU A 169 -13.38 12.79 15.13
CA LEU A 169 -13.45 13.65 13.96
C LEU A 169 -14.74 14.45 13.91
N LYS A 170 -14.64 15.72 13.53
CA LYS A 170 -15.81 16.51 13.11
C LYS A 170 -16.44 15.89 11.86
N ALA A 171 -17.75 15.92 11.76
CA ALA A 171 -18.46 15.37 10.59
C ALA A 171 -17.97 15.98 9.25
N SER A 172 -17.59 17.27 9.25
CA SER A 172 -17.04 17.97 8.08
C SER A 172 -15.65 17.49 7.67
N SER A 173 -14.87 16.94 8.60
CA SER A 173 -13.49 16.52 8.34
C SER A 173 -13.39 15.08 7.80
N ARG A 174 -14.44 14.27 7.92
CA ARG A 174 -14.41 12.89 7.40
C ARG A 174 -14.19 12.82 5.90
N GLY A 175 -14.81 13.71 5.13
CA GLY A 175 -14.64 13.80 3.68
C GLY A 175 -13.24 14.20 3.22
N THR A 176 -12.41 14.72 4.12
CA THR A 176 -11.01 15.08 3.84
C THR A 176 -10.02 13.94 4.14
N VAL A 177 -10.51 12.86 4.77
CA VAL A 177 -9.69 11.68 5.07
C VAL A 177 -9.86 10.63 3.98
N VAL A 178 -8.74 10.19 3.39
CA VAL A 178 -8.66 9.07 2.47
C VAL A 178 -8.05 7.87 3.20
N VAL A 179 -8.75 6.74 3.21
CA VAL A 179 -8.22 5.49 3.77
C VAL A 179 -7.64 4.66 2.63
N GLU A 180 -6.36 4.36 2.70
CA GLU A 180 -5.63 3.56 1.72
C GLU A 180 -5.59 2.10 2.18
N LEU A 181 -6.02 1.18 1.31
CA LEU A 181 -6.08 -0.25 1.54
C LEU A 181 -5.22 -1.02 0.56
N GLN A 182 -4.62 -2.10 1.00
CA GLN A 182 -3.80 -2.97 0.16
C GLN A 182 -4.63 -4.11 -0.46
N PRO A 183 -4.38 -4.50 -1.74
CA PRO A 183 -5.08 -5.61 -2.39
C PRO A 183 -5.04 -6.90 -1.56
N ILE A 184 -3.89 -7.24 -0.99
CA ILE A 184 -3.71 -8.46 -0.19
C ILE A 184 -4.66 -8.50 1.02
N ASP A 185 -4.94 -7.34 1.62
CA ASP A 185 -5.82 -7.26 2.79
C ASP A 185 -7.29 -7.41 2.40
N ILE A 186 -7.67 -6.79 1.29
CA ILE A 186 -9.03 -6.83 0.72
C ILE A 186 -9.38 -8.25 0.26
N PHE A 187 -8.54 -8.83 -0.59
CA PHE A 187 -8.82 -10.13 -1.21
C PHE A 187 -8.62 -11.31 -0.26
N SER A 188 -7.99 -11.11 0.91
CA SER A 188 -7.90 -12.16 1.93
C SER A 188 -9.21 -12.36 2.68
N ASP A 189 -10.05 -11.34 2.80
CA ASP A 189 -11.38 -11.38 3.40
C ASP A 189 -12.31 -10.34 2.75
N MET A 190 -12.88 -10.72 1.62
CA MET A 190 -13.77 -9.86 0.85
C MET A 190 -15.04 -9.49 1.63
N GLY A 191 -15.53 -10.39 2.50
CA GLY A 191 -16.70 -10.12 3.33
C GLY A 191 -16.44 -9.01 4.34
N ALA A 192 -15.32 -9.09 5.05
CA ALA A 192 -14.88 -8.03 5.97
C ALA A 192 -14.65 -6.71 5.25
N TYR A 193 -14.02 -6.75 4.05
CA TYR A 193 -13.83 -5.55 3.24
C TYR A 193 -15.14 -4.90 2.83
N MET A 194 -16.11 -5.66 2.32
CA MET A 194 -17.41 -5.12 1.91
C MET A 194 -18.12 -4.40 3.05
N PHE A 195 -18.08 -5.00 4.25
CA PHE A 195 -18.64 -4.38 5.44
C PHE A 195 -17.91 -3.10 5.85
N ALA A 196 -16.56 -3.14 5.87
CA ALA A 196 -15.74 -1.96 6.16
C ALA A 196 -15.95 -0.82 5.15
N ARG A 197 -16.04 -1.16 3.84
CA ARG A 197 -16.32 -0.22 2.76
C ARG A 197 -17.66 0.49 2.99
N ASP A 198 -18.72 -0.26 3.24
CA ASP A 198 -20.05 0.30 3.40
C ASP A 198 -20.11 1.19 4.65
N PHE A 199 -19.50 0.76 5.75
CA PHE A 199 -19.34 1.55 6.96
C PHE A 199 -18.60 2.87 6.69
N MET A 200 -17.47 2.84 6.00
CA MET A 200 -16.70 4.05 5.67
C MET A 200 -17.47 5.00 4.76
N ARG A 201 -18.19 4.46 3.77
CA ARG A 201 -19.01 5.27 2.85
C ARG A 201 -20.15 5.98 3.56
N GLU A 202 -20.85 5.29 4.46
CA GLU A 202 -21.92 5.89 5.29
C GLU A 202 -21.38 7.04 6.15
N ARG A 203 -20.11 6.96 6.57
CA ARG A 203 -19.45 7.99 7.35
C ARG A 203 -18.83 9.11 6.51
N GLY A 204 -18.79 8.96 5.19
CA GLY A 204 -18.27 9.96 4.26
C GLY A 204 -16.76 9.91 4.01
N TYR A 205 -16.09 8.84 4.43
CA TYR A 205 -14.68 8.61 4.09
C TYR A 205 -14.50 8.31 2.60
N ARG A 206 -13.34 8.66 2.09
CA ARG A 206 -12.89 8.27 0.76
C ARG A 206 -11.95 7.06 0.87
N ILE A 207 -12.03 6.16 -0.11
CA ILE A 207 -11.26 4.91 -0.09
C ILE A 207 -10.35 4.88 -1.30
N ALA A 208 -9.07 4.58 -1.07
CA ALA A 208 -8.08 4.37 -2.12
C ALA A 208 -7.57 2.92 -2.09
N LEU A 209 -7.40 2.33 -3.26
CA LEU A 209 -6.69 1.05 -3.41
C LEU A 209 -5.23 1.35 -3.73
N ASP A 210 -4.34 1.01 -2.81
CA ASP A 210 -2.90 1.20 -2.94
C ASP A 210 -2.19 -0.09 -3.40
N GLY A 211 -0.95 0.02 -3.85
CA GLY A 211 -0.14 -1.15 -4.19
C GLY A 211 -0.42 -1.76 -5.55
N LEU A 212 -1.07 -1.04 -6.46
CA LEU A 212 -1.33 -1.53 -7.80
C LEU A 212 -0.09 -1.39 -8.69
N ASN A 213 0.09 -2.35 -9.58
CA ASN A 213 0.98 -2.24 -10.73
C ASN A 213 0.18 -2.27 -12.04
N HIS A 214 0.84 -1.98 -13.16
CA HIS A 214 0.17 -1.95 -14.47
C HIS A 214 -0.46 -3.30 -14.86
N GLN A 215 0.09 -4.42 -14.39
CA GLN A 215 -0.41 -5.76 -14.70
C GLN A 215 -1.71 -6.08 -13.95
N ILE A 216 -1.86 -5.57 -12.73
CA ILE A 216 -3.05 -5.79 -11.89
C ILE A 216 -4.16 -4.81 -12.28
N LEU A 217 -3.83 -3.60 -12.74
CA LEU A 217 -4.78 -2.55 -13.04
C LEU A 217 -5.89 -3.00 -14.02
N GLN A 218 -5.56 -3.85 -14.98
CA GLN A 218 -6.52 -4.38 -15.96
C GLN A 218 -7.67 -5.20 -15.33
N PHE A 219 -7.42 -5.83 -14.17
CA PHE A 219 -8.39 -6.68 -13.47
C PHE A 219 -9.18 -5.92 -12.40
N ILE A 220 -8.86 -4.66 -12.15
CA ILE A 220 -9.53 -3.86 -11.12
C ILE A 220 -10.74 -3.14 -11.72
N ASP A 221 -11.91 -3.49 -11.23
CA ASP A 221 -13.11 -2.70 -11.41
C ASP A 221 -13.28 -1.76 -10.21
N ARG A 222 -12.82 -0.53 -10.40
CA ARG A 222 -12.82 0.50 -9.35
C ARG A 222 -14.23 0.78 -8.81
N GLU A 223 -15.21 0.86 -9.71
CA GLU A 223 -16.57 1.25 -9.34
C GLU A 223 -17.30 0.13 -8.61
N HIS A 224 -17.17 -1.09 -9.11
CA HIS A 224 -17.78 -2.26 -8.48
C HIS A 224 -17.19 -2.54 -7.10
N LEU A 225 -15.87 -2.43 -6.96
CA LEU A 225 -15.19 -2.57 -5.68
C LEU A 225 -15.43 -1.36 -4.75
N GLY A 226 -15.79 -0.22 -5.30
CA GLY A 226 -16.19 0.95 -4.52
C GLY A 226 -15.06 1.87 -4.10
N PHE A 227 -13.97 1.90 -4.85
CA PHE A 227 -12.86 2.81 -4.60
C PHE A 227 -13.09 4.20 -5.20
N ASP A 228 -12.74 5.23 -4.46
CA ASP A 228 -12.69 6.60 -4.95
C ASP A 228 -11.43 6.87 -5.75
N LEU A 229 -10.31 6.29 -5.32
CA LEU A 229 -8.99 6.48 -5.89
C LEU A 229 -8.27 5.14 -6.07
N LEU A 230 -7.37 5.09 -7.06
CA LEU A 230 -6.43 3.98 -7.28
C LEU A 230 -5.01 4.53 -7.23
N LYS A 231 -4.09 3.86 -6.54
CA LYS A 231 -2.69 4.25 -6.45
C LYS A 231 -1.82 3.23 -7.19
N LEU A 232 -1.29 3.67 -8.32
CA LEU A 232 -0.50 2.87 -9.25
C LEU A 232 0.98 3.14 -9.05
N PHE A 233 1.76 2.11 -8.77
CA PHE A 233 3.21 2.25 -8.73
C PHE A 233 3.78 2.34 -10.13
N TRP A 234 4.52 3.42 -10.35
CA TRP A 234 5.29 3.59 -11.57
C TRP A 234 6.46 2.62 -11.62
N SER A 235 6.67 2.00 -12.76
CA SER A 235 7.89 1.24 -13.06
C SER A 235 8.44 1.64 -14.42
N PRO A 236 9.77 1.59 -14.63
CA PRO A 236 10.39 1.89 -15.93
C PRO A 236 9.82 1.03 -17.08
N GLU A 237 9.36 -0.19 -16.76
CA GLU A 237 8.73 -1.09 -17.72
C GLU A 237 7.45 -0.53 -18.36
N MET A 238 6.82 0.45 -17.71
CA MET A 238 5.62 1.13 -18.22
C MET A 238 5.96 2.12 -19.35
N ALA A 239 7.20 2.64 -19.35
CA ALA A 239 7.70 3.54 -20.40
C ALA A 239 8.43 2.79 -21.52
N ASP A 240 8.86 1.55 -21.26
CA ASP A 240 9.70 0.76 -22.16
C ASP A 240 8.80 -0.06 -23.12
N ASP A 241 8.18 0.65 -24.06
CA ASP A 241 7.25 0.07 -25.03
C ASP A 241 7.79 0.16 -26.45
N ASN A 242 8.59 -0.84 -26.82
CA ASN A 242 9.10 -0.98 -28.18
C ASN A 242 8.01 -1.29 -29.24
N SER A 243 6.79 -1.63 -28.82
CA SER A 243 5.69 -2.01 -29.71
C SER A 243 4.58 -0.97 -29.80
N GLY A 244 4.52 -0.01 -28.89
CA GLY A 244 3.42 0.96 -28.75
C GLY A 244 2.12 0.37 -28.22
N THR A 245 2.04 -0.96 -28.13
CA THR A 245 0.81 -1.69 -27.76
C THR A 245 0.55 -1.57 -26.26
N ARG A 246 1.58 -1.74 -25.45
CA ARG A 246 1.49 -1.70 -23.99
C ARG A 246 1.05 -0.33 -23.46
N LEU A 247 1.56 0.73 -24.03
CA LEU A 247 1.16 2.09 -23.69
C LEU A 247 -0.30 2.37 -24.06
N ALA A 248 -0.77 1.84 -25.19
CA ALA A 248 -2.16 1.97 -25.61
C ALA A 248 -3.10 1.21 -24.65
N GLU A 249 -2.77 -0.02 -24.28
CA GLU A 249 -3.51 -0.83 -23.30
C GLU A 249 -3.56 -0.14 -21.92
N LEU A 250 -2.41 0.34 -21.44
CA LEU A 250 -2.34 1.08 -20.17
C LEU A 250 -3.24 2.33 -20.22
N LYS A 251 -3.22 3.08 -21.32
CA LYS A 251 -4.08 4.24 -21.51
C LYS A 251 -5.55 3.89 -21.46
N GLU A 252 -5.95 2.80 -22.11
CA GLU A 252 -7.32 2.31 -22.08
C GLU A 252 -7.75 1.94 -20.64
N HIS A 253 -6.90 1.25 -19.89
CA HIS A 253 -7.18 0.91 -18.49
C HIS A 253 -7.28 2.15 -17.61
N VAL A 254 -6.40 3.13 -17.80
CA VAL A 254 -6.44 4.41 -17.09
C VAL A 254 -7.72 5.19 -17.41
N ASP A 255 -8.13 5.21 -18.68
CA ASP A 255 -9.36 5.90 -19.11
C ASP A 255 -10.61 5.21 -18.52
N ARG A 256 -10.63 3.88 -18.48
CA ARG A 256 -11.70 3.10 -17.82
C ARG A 256 -11.79 3.38 -16.32
N CYS A 257 -10.67 3.46 -15.63
CA CYS A 257 -10.63 3.76 -14.19
C CYS A 257 -10.96 5.22 -13.87
N GLY A 258 -10.84 6.12 -14.86
CA GLY A 258 -10.97 7.56 -14.72
C GLY A 258 -9.65 8.24 -14.34
N ARG A 259 -9.08 9.02 -15.24
CA ARG A 259 -7.76 9.69 -15.05
C ARG A 259 -7.65 10.50 -13.77
N ALA A 260 -8.72 11.22 -13.42
CA ALA A 260 -8.77 12.03 -12.20
C ALA A 260 -8.89 11.20 -10.90
N ARG A 261 -8.97 9.88 -11.03
CA ARG A 261 -9.07 8.92 -9.91
C ARG A 261 -7.81 8.10 -9.72
N LEU A 262 -6.79 8.31 -10.56
CA LEU A 262 -5.54 7.59 -10.51
C LEU A 262 -4.44 8.46 -9.91
N ILE A 263 -3.78 7.92 -8.90
CA ILE A 263 -2.55 8.46 -8.30
C ILE A 263 -1.39 7.64 -8.84
N VAL A 264 -0.38 8.30 -9.36
CA VAL A 264 0.87 7.63 -9.76
C VAL A 264 1.90 7.85 -8.66
N ALA A 265 2.39 6.76 -8.10
CA ALA A 265 3.39 6.77 -7.06
C ALA A 265 4.69 6.13 -7.55
N LEU A 266 5.82 6.69 -7.15
CA LEU A 266 7.11 6.04 -7.29
C LEU A 266 7.21 4.94 -6.24
N SER A 267 7.78 3.78 -6.59
CA SER A 267 7.88 2.63 -5.68
C SER A 267 8.57 3.01 -4.37
N LEU A 268 7.95 2.64 -3.25
CA LEU A 268 8.47 2.87 -1.88
C LEU A 268 9.84 2.26 -1.60
N ILE A 269 10.35 1.37 -2.46
CA ILE A 269 11.69 0.79 -2.34
C ILE A 269 12.79 1.87 -2.50
N HIS A 270 12.44 3.04 -3.03
CA HIS A 270 13.33 4.17 -3.24
C HIS A 270 13.11 5.36 -2.30
N ILE A 271 12.31 5.23 -1.25
CA ILE A 271 12.14 6.29 -0.24
C ILE A 271 13.28 6.23 0.80
N SER A 272 14.51 6.11 0.38
CA SER A 272 15.68 6.41 1.20
C SER A 272 16.35 7.75 0.83
N GLU A 273 15.96 8.37 -0.30
CA GLU A 273 16.45 9.70 -0.68
C GLU A 273 15.37 10.49 -1.42
N PRO A 274 15.24 11.81 -1.17
CA PRO A 274 14.42 12.68 -1.99
C PRO A 274 15.00 12.69 -3.40
N THR A 275 14.34 12.02 -4.34
CA THR A 275 14.71 12.08 -5.75
C THR A 275 14.65 13.53 -6.21
N ARG A 276 15.77 14.04 -6.70
CA ARG A 276 15.81 15.30 -7.45
C ARG A 276 14.77 15.24 -8.57
N PRO A 277 14.07 16.34 -8.85
CA PRO A 277 13.19 16.39 -10.01
C PRO A 277 13.98 15.96 -11.24
N LEU A 278 13.49 14.98 -11.98
CA LEU A 278 13.97 14.75 -13.34
C LEU A 278 13.54 15.95 -14.15
N GLU A 279 14.53 16.78 -14.55
CA GLU A 279 14.33 17.76 -15.61
C GLU A 279 14.02 16.97 -16.89
N ILE A 280 12.80 17.14 -17.40
CA ILE A 280 12.39 16.68 -18.74
C ILE A 280 12.49 17.86 -19.67
#